data_9c32605cc7acdb6fd864591d641780b6
#
_entry.id   9c32605cc7acdb6fd864591d641780b6
#
_cell.length_a   1.000
_cell.length_b   1.000
_cell.length_c   1.000
_cell.angle_alpha   90.00
_cell.angle_beta   90.00
_cell.angle_gamma   90.00
#
_symmetry.space_group_name_H-M   'P 1'
#
loop_
_entity.id
_entity.type
_entity.pdbx_description
1 polymer ?
#
loop_
_entity_poly.entity_id
_entity_poly.type
_entity_poly.pdbx_seq_one_letter_code
_entity_poly.pdbx_strand_id
1 'polypeptide(L)'
;DGRSCKEFTLMQQLEQSHPQWKVEYLQAIGGTPFSADDVELEVTGAAYAELNVGLAAMPKLQTLTIHDPDATGAELQQLRAEYPSVSIHWDVSFFGKTFQDDAAEVDISNAPISGIDQAKEIADRFPQLQKLIVDSGSIDNEEMAAYREEVRSQYKVVWTVVFTSNCKSRTDETKFMPIDQGEYYFKEEHVAPLRYCEDMVCIDLGHSTIKTIDFVSYMPHLKYLILAWTQ
;
A
#
# COMPACT_ATOMS: atom_id res chain seq x y z
N ASP A 1 6.47 20.09 -34.30
CA ASP A 1 6.20 20.82 -33.06
C ASP A 1 6.71 19.96 -31.89
N GLY A 2 7.98 20.19 -31.49
CA GLY A 2 8.68 19.34 -30.52
C GLY A 2 8.39 19.65 -29.06
N ARG A 3 7.17 20.05 -28.71
CA ARG A 3 6.81 20.47 -27.35
C ARG A 3 6.60 19.34 -26.35
N SER A 4 6.66 18.08 -26.76
CA SER A 4 6.75 16.93 -25.88
C SER A 4 7.49 15.81 -26.61
N CYS A 5 8.80 15.88 -26.64
CA CYS A 5 9.56 14.81 -27.25
C CYS A 5 9.83 13.72 -26.21
N LYS A 6 9.10 12.61 -26.31
CA LYS A 6 9.40 11.37 -25.57
C LYS A 6 10.73 10.71 -26.00
N GLU A 7 11.38 11.28 -27.03
CA GLU A 7 12.58 10.74 -27.66
C GLU A 7 13.79 11.68 -27.46
N PHE A 8 14.02 12.05 -26.20
CA PHE A 8 15.16 12.90 -25.79
C PHE A 8 16.50 12.44 -26.41
N THR A 9 16.75 11.13 -26.42
CA THR A 9 17.95 10.53 -26.98
C THR A 9 18.09 10.84 -28.49
N LEU A 10 16.99 10.84 -29.24
CA LEU A 10 17.00 11.19 -30.66
C LEU A 10 17.31 12.67 -30.88
N MET A 11 16.81 13.54 -30.01
CA MET A 11 17.10 14.97 -30.12
C MET A 11 18.58 15.29 -29.82
N GLN A 12 19.15 14.61 -28.80
CA GLN A 12 20.60 14.69 -28.55
C GLN A 12 21.44 14.17 -29.72
N GLN A 13 21.05 13.05 -30.33
CA GLN A 13 21.73 12.51 -31.50
C GLN A 13 21.62 13.46 -32.70
N LEU A 14 20.47 14.09 -32.87
CA LEU A 14 20.27 15.09 -33.94
C LEU A 14 21.20 16.30 -33.75
N GLU A 15 21.32 16.82 -32.54
CA GLU A 15 22.21 17.93 -32.19
C GLU A 15 23.67 17.56 -32.40
N GLN A 16 24.09 16.37 -31.99
CA GLN A 16 25.44 15.86 -32.20
C GLN A 16 25.78 15.64 -33.68
N SER A 17 24.82 15.16 -34.47
CA SER A 17 25.02 14.91 -35.90
C SER A 17 24.98 16.16 -36.78
N HIS A 18 24.39 17.25 -36.28
CA HIS A 18 24.23 18.51 -36.99
C HIS A 18 24.64 19.70 -36.13
N PRO A 19 25.92 19.84 -35.77
CA PRO A 19 26.41 20.86 -34.84
C PRO A 19 26.19 22.29 -35.28
N GLN A 20 25.88 22.50 -36.58
CA GLN A 20 25.51 23.80 -37.15
C GLN A 20 24.05 24.18 -36.92
N TRP A 21 23.23 23.26 -36.44
CA TRP A 21 21.82 23.53 -36.11
C TRP A 21 21.70 23.94 -34.65
N LYS A 22 20.92 24.95 -34.37
CA LYS A 22 20.46 25.24 -33.04
C LYS A 22 19.15 24.46 -32.82
N VAL A 23 19.24 23.31 -32.16
CA VAL A 23 18.05 22.48 -31.84
C VAL A 23 17.50 22.98 -30.52
N GLU A 24 16.35 23.62 -30.55
CA GLU A 24 15.62 24.01 -29.34
C GLU A 24 14.46 23.01 -29.13
N TYR A 25 14.52 22.27 -28.05
CA TYR A 25 13.46 21.36 -27.64
C TYR A 25 13.24 21.48 -26.15
N LEU A 26 11.98 21.32 -25.74
CA LEU A 26 11.62 21.23 -24.35
C LEU A 26 11.82 19.78 -23.90
N GLN A 27 12.74 19.60 -22.97
CA GLN A 27 12.88 18.35 -22.23
C GLN A 27 11.73 18.27 -21.23
N ALA A 28 11.09 17.11 -21.12
CA ALA A 28 9.98 16.90 -20.21
C ALA A 28 9.98 15.48 -19.65
N ILE A 29 9.54 15.35 -18.39
CA ILE A 29 9.27 14.09 -17.71
C ILE A 29 7.80 14.11 -17.29
N GLY A 30 7.02 13.09 -17.64
CA GLY A 30 5.58 13.06 -17.35
C GLY A 30 4.82 14.29 -17.90
N GLY A 31 5.33 14.90 -18.97
CA GLY A 31 4.80 16.14 -19.52
C GLY A 31 5.25 17.43 -18.83
N THR A 32 6.00 17.35 -17.74
CA THR A 32 6.57 18.51 -17.02
C THR A 32 7.90 18.91 -17.66
N PRO A 33 8.02 20.16 -18.20
CA PRO A 33 9.28 20.65 -18.75
C PRO A 33 10.35 20.79 -17.67
N PHE A 34 11.60 20.53 -18.03
CA PHE A 34 12.73 20.71 -17.15
C PHE A 34 13.96 21.33 -17.88
N SER A 35 14.89 21.82 -17.09
CA SER A 35 16.17 22.36 -17.53
C SER A 35 17.33 21.61 -16.87
N ALA A 36 18.48 21.53 -17.53
CA ALA A 36 19.70 20.98 -16.93
C ALA A 36 20.20 21.76 -15.69
N ASP A 37 19.70 22.98 -15.48
CA ASP A 37 20.04 23.84 -14.36
C ASP A 37 19.06 23.73 -13.17
N ASP A 38 17.97 22.95 -13.31
CA ASP A 38 16.99 22.79 -12.26
C ASP A 38 17.60 22.04 -11.06
N VAL A 39 17.28 22.53 -9.87
CA VAL A 39 17.72 21.95 -8.59
C VAL A 39 16.60 21.18 -7.89
N GLU A 40 15.36 21.48 -8.24
CA GLU A 40 14.15 20.82 -7.76
C GLU A 40 13.21 20.57 -8.94
N LEU A 41 12.54 19.42 -8.94
CA LEU A 41 11.56 19.07 -9.96
C LEU A 41 10.40 18.31 -9.34
N GLU A 42 9.19 18.68 -9.73
CA GLU A 42 7.96 17.94 -9.41
C GLU A 42 7.33 17.43 -10.72
N VAL A 43 6.99 16.14 -10.75
CA VAL A 43 6.40 15.49 -11.93
C VAL A 43 5.21 14.62 -11.54
N THR A 44 4.32 14.35 -12.49
CA THR A 44 3.14 13.50 -12.26
C THR A 44 3.10 12.39 -13.31
N GLY A 45 2.76 11.16 -12.90
CA GLY A 45 2.49 10.04 -13.81
C GLY A 45 3.70 9.63 -14.67
N ALA A 46 4.94 9.86 -14.18
CA ALA A 46 6.14 9.56 -14.96
C ALA A 46 6.55 8.09 -14.83
N ALA A 47 6.88 7.46 -15.96
CA ALA A 47 7.42 6.12 -16.02
C ALA A 47 8.91 6.07 -15.67
N TYR A 48 9.40 4.94 -15.16
CA TYR A 48 10.80 4.75 -14.78
C TYR A 48 11.78 5.16 -15.90
N ALA A 49 11.52 4.74 -17.14
CA ALA A 49 12.40 5.06 -18.26
C ALA A 49 12.50 6.58 -18.53
N GLU A 50 11.41 7.33 -18.40
CA GLU A 50 11.40 8.79 -18.53
C GLU A 50 12.18 9.45 -17.38
N LEU A 51 11.94 8.97 -16.14
CA LEU A 51 12.64 9.46 -14.94
C LEU A 51 14.15 9.26 -15.05
N ASN A 52 14.59 8.06 -15.43
CA ASN A 52 16.01 7.74 -15.54
C ASN A 52 16.73 8.59 -16.61
N VAL A 53 16.12 8.74 -17.80
CA VAL A 53 16.67 9.58 -18.87
C VAL A 53 16.68 11.05 -18.45
N GLY A 54 15.64 11.55 -17.81
CA GLY A 54 15.55 12.93 -17.35
C GLY A 54 16.58 13.26 -16.26
N LEU A 55 16.71 12.39 -15.26
CA LEU A 55 17.68 12.56 -14.17
C LEU A 55 19.13 12.63 -14.70
N ALA A 56 19.47 11.80 -15.70
CA ALA A 56 20.78 11.84 -16.34
C ALA A 56 21.07 13.20 -17.03
N ALA A 57 20.01 13.92 -17.42
CA ALA A 57 20.13 15.23 -18.08
C ALA A 57 20.15 16.42 -17.11
N MET A 58 19.93 16.17 -15.79
CA MET A 58 19.86 17.22 -14.76
C MET A 58 20.96 17.07 -13.70
N PRO A 59 22.21 17.40 -14.02
CA PRO A 59 23.36 17.17 -13.12
C PRO A 59 23.32 18.01 -11.83
N LYS A 60 22.46 19.03 -11.77
CA LYS A 60 22.31 19.92 -10.60
C LYS A 60 21.11 19.59 -9.72
N LEU A 61 20.29 18.62 -10.11
CA LEU A 61 19.10 18.26 -9.38
C LEU A 61 19.44 17.74 -7.98
N GLN A 62 18.76 18.26 -6.98
CA GLN A 62 18.89 17.88 -5.56
C GLN A 62 17.64 17.17 -5.06
N THR A 63 16.46 17.57 -5.54
CA THR A 63 15.19 17.01 -5.10
C THR A 63 14.29 16.69 -6.29
N LEU A 64 13.74 15.48 -6.30
CA LEU A 64 12.70 15.05 -7.22
C LEU A 64 11.48 14.57 -6.45
N THR A 65 10.31 15.15 -6.72
CA THR A 65 9.03 14.68 -6.20
C THR A 65 8.19 14.13 -7.35
N ILE A 66 7.67 12.92 -7.18
CA ILE A 66 6.90 12.22 -8.21
C ILE A 66 5.50 11.94 -7.65
N HIS A 67 4.49 12.57 -8.23
CA HIS A 67 3.08 12.35 -7.86
C HIS A 67 2.51 11.22 -8.71
N ASP A 68 1.90 10.22 -8.07
CA ASP A 68 1.29 9.06 -8.72
C ASP A 68 2.17 8.46 -9.84
N PRO A 69 3.40 7.98 -9.54
CA PRO A 69 4.33 7.48 -10.54
C PRO A 69 3.76 6.30 -11.34
N ASP A 70 3.98 6.31 -12.66
CA ASP A 70 3.75 5.17 -13.54
C ASP A 70 5.00 4.26 -13.58
N ALA A 71 5.44 3.84 -12.39
CA ALA A 71 6.58 2.98 -12.14
C ALA A 71 6.28 2.07 -10.96
N THR A 72 6.84 0.88 -10.92
CA THR A 72 6.72 -0.03 -9.76
C THR A 72 7.52 0.47 -8.57
N GLY A 73 7.21 -0.02 -7.37
CA GLY A 73 7.99 0.31 -6.17
C GLY A 73 9.45 -0.12 -6.29
N ALA A 74 9.71 -1.28 -6.91
CA ALA A 74 11.06 -1.77 -7.18
C ALA A 74 11.84 -0.82 -8.10
N GLU A 75 11.22 -0.32 -9.16
CA GLU A 75 11.83 0.66 -10.08
C GLU A 75 12.12 1.99 -9.39
N LEU A 76 11.22 2.46 -8.52
CA LEU A 76 11.43 3.68 -7.74
C LEU A 76 12.59 3.53 -6.74
N GLN A 77 12.74 2.35 -6.11
CA GLN A 77 13.90 2.05 -5.27
C GLN A 77 15.19 1.96 -6.08
N GLN A 78 15.13 1.36 -7.26
CA GLN A 78 16.27 1.32 -8.18
C GLN A 78 16.70 2.74 -8.57
N LEU A 79 15.76 3.62 -8.87
CA LEU A 79 16.05 5.02 -9.20
C LEU A 79 16.78 5.74 -8.05
N ARG A 80 16.36 5.54 -6.81
CA ARG A 80 17.09 6.05 -5.62
C ARG A 80 18.52 5.53 -5.51
N ALA A 81 18.71 4.26 -5.82
CA ALA A 81 20.03 3.63 -5.76
C ALA A 81 20.96 4.13 -6.87
N GLU A 82 20.43 4.41 -8.06
CA GLU A 82 21.19 4.93 -9.21
C GLU A 82 21.55 6.42 -9.04
N TYR A 83 20.71 7.21 -8.36
CA TYR A 83 20.92 8.65 -8.13
C TYR A 83 21.01 9.02 -6.64
N PRO A 84 22.02 8.52 -5.90
CA PRO A 84 22.10 8.69 -4.44
C PRO A 84 22.36 10.15 -4.01
N SER A 85 22.72 11.04 -4.92
CA SER A 85 22.89 12.48 -4.66
C SER A 85 21.58 13.27 -4.78
N VAL A 86 20.49 12.66 -5.29
CA VAL A 86 19.19 13.27 -5.45
C VAL A 86 18.24 12.73 -4.39
N SER A 87 17.57 13.61 -3.66
CA SER A 87 16.51 13.25 -2.74
C SER A 87 15.24 12.95 -3.55
N ILE A 88 14.92 11.67 -3.73
CA ILE A 88 13.78 11.24 -4.55
C ILE A 88 12.64 10.82 -3.61
N HIS A 89 11.50 11.48 -3.76
CA HIS A 89 10.27 11.21 -3.03
C HIS A 89 9.12 10.95 -4.00
N TRP A 90 8.14 10.21 -3.54
CA TRP A 90 6.88 10.05 -4.28
C TRP A 90 5.69 9.98 -3.34
N ASP A 91 4.53 10.27 -3.89
CA ASP A 91 3.26 9.95 -3.28
C ASP A 91 2.39 9.13 -4.23
N VAL A 92 1.46 8.39 -3.67
CA VAL A 92 0.55 7.52 -4.43
C VAL A 92 -0.86 7.68 -3.91
N SER A 93 -1.80 7.84 -4.81
CA SER A 93 -3.21 8.00 -4.48
C SER A 93 -3.99 6.71 -4.73
N PHE A 94 -4.62 6.19 -3.67
CA PHE A 94 -5.51 5.04 -3.74
C PHE A 94 -6.86 5.37 -3.13
N PHE A 95 -7.94 5.11 -3.86
CA PHE A 95 -9.31 5.28 -3.38
C PHE A 95 -9.59 6.65 -2.73
N GLY A 96 -9.01 7.71 -3.30
CA GLY A 96 -9.18 9.09 -2.84
C GLY A 96 -8.34 9.48 -1.61
N LYS A 97 -7.41 8.63 -1.19
CA LYS A 97 -6.40 8.95 -0.17
C LYS A 97 -5.02 9.00 -0.82
N THR A 98 -4.19 9.95 -0.42
CA THR A 98 -2.80 10.08 -0.88
C THR A 98 -1.85 9.72 0.26
N PHE A 99 -0.84 8.92 -0.04
CA PHE A 99 0.18 8.45 0.90
C PHE A 99 1.56 8.80 0.39
N GLN A 100 2.43 9.24 1.28
CA GLN A 100 3.84 9.50 0.99
C GLN A 100 4.65 8.19 0.97
N ASP A 101 5.74 8.16 0.24
CA ASP A 101 6.62 6.99 0.09
C ASP A 101 7.21 6.44 1.40
N ASP A 102 7.29 7.27 2.44
CA ASP A 102 7.77 6.90 3.78
C ASP A 102 6.64 6.46 4.73
N ALA A 103 5.41 6.30 4.23
CA ALA A 103 4.29 5.89 5.05
C ALA A 103 4.52 4.52 5.71
N ALA A 104 4.53 4.49 7.04
CA ALA A 104 4.63 3.27 7.82
C ALA A 104 3.27 2.53 7.93
N GLU A 105 2.16 3.23 7.78
CA GLU A 105 0.81 2.67 7.77
C GLU A 105 0.05 3.19 6.53
N VAL A 106 -0.52 2.26 5.78
CA VAL A 106 -1.37 2.54 4.61
C VAL A 106 -2.74 1.95 4.84
N ASP A 107 -3.74 2.81 5.04
CA ASP A 107 -5.13 2.43 5.27
C ASP A 107 -5.99 2.75 4.04
N ILE A 108 -6.28 1.71 3.27
CA ILE A 108 -7.15 1.73 2.08
C ILE A 108 -8.47 0.98 2.31
N SER A 109 -8.89 0.83 3.57
CA SER A 109 -10.14 0.12 3.94
C SER A 109 -11.43 0.84 3.53
N ASN A 110 -11.34 2.00 2.88
CA ASN A 110 -12.49 2.76 2.38
C ASN A 110 -13.04 2.23 1.04
N ALA A 111 -12.33 1.32 0.37
CA ALA A 111 -12.81 0.63 -0.83
C ALA A 111 -12.23 -0.79 -0.90
N PRO A 112 -12.99 -1.77 -1.44
CA PRO A 112 -12.51 -3.14 -1.54
C PRO A 112 -11.37 -3.24 -2.56
N ILE A 113 -10.36 -4.06 -2.23
CA ILE A 113 -9.33 -4.48 -3.19
C ILE A 113 -9.89 -5.56 -4.12
N SER A 114 -9.38 -5.63 -5.34
CA SER A 114 -9.81 -6.60 -6.36
C SER A 114 -9.19 -7.98 -6.20
N GLY A 115 -8.09 -8.10 -5.43
CA GLY A 115 -7.36 -9.35 -5.18
C GLY A 115 -6.07 -9.10 -4.42
N ILE A 116 -5.40 -10.18 -4.04
CA ILE A 116 -4.13 -10.12 -3.30
C ILE A 116 -3.02 -9.44 -4.13
N ASP A 117 -3.01 -9.64 -5.43
CA ASP A 117 -2.00 -9.01 -6.30
C ASP A 117 -2.09 -7.49 -6.24
N GLN A 118 -3.30 -6.92 -6.17
CA GLN A 118 -3.47 -5.48 -5.96
C GLN A 118 -2.94 -5.02 -4.59
N ALA A 119 -3.15 -5.82 -3.53
CA ALA A 119 -2.60 -5.50 -2.21
C ALA A 119 -1.06 -5.49 -2.23
N LYS A 120 -0.45 -6.45 -2.91
CA LYS A 120 1.01 -6.53 -3.11
C LYS A 120 1.54 -5.34 -3.90
N GLU A 121 0.88 -5.01 -5.01
CA GLU A 121 1.24 -3.86 -5.83
C GLU A 121 1.19 -2.53 -5.05
N ILE A 122 0.15 -2.36 -4.22
CA ILE A 122 0.04 -1.20 -3.34
C ILE A 122 1.18 -1.19 -2.31
N ALA A 123 1.41 -2.31 -1.63
CA ALA A 123 2.45 -2.42 -0.59
C ALA A 123 3.86 -2.15 -1.14
N ASP A 124 4.15 -2.59 -2.35
CA ASP A 124 5.44 -2.42 -3.03
C ASP A 124 5.84 -0.94 -3.21
N ARG A 125 4.85 -0.03 -3.23
CA ARG A 125 5.08 1.41 -3.34
C ARG A 125 5.65 2.05 -2.08
N PHE A 126 5.63 1.36 -0.93
CA PHE A 126 5.98 1.91 0.38
C PHE A 126 7.12 1.15 1.04
N PRO A 127 8.37 1.57 0.83
CA PRO A 127 9.56 0.86 1.32
C PRO A 127 9.68 0.82 2.85
N GLN A 128 8.94 1.67 3.57
CA GLN A 128 8.93 1.71 5.03
C GLN A 128 7.63 1.16 5.64
N LEU A 129 6.81 0.48 4.83
CA LEU A 129 5.53 -0.04 5.26
C LEU A 129 5.69 -1.02 6.44
N GLN A 130 4.95 -0.76 7.50
CA GLN A 130 4.84 -1.62 8.68
C GLN A 130 3.44 -2.22 8.82
N LYS A 131 2.42 -1.54 8.28
CA LYS A 131 1.03 -2.01 8.35
C LYS A 131 0.22 -1.58 7.13
N LEU A 132 -0.41 -2.56 6.49
CA LEU A 132 -1.37 -2.39 5.41
C LEU A 132 -2.76 -2.76 5.90
N ILE A 133 -3.72 -1.84 5.83
CA ILE A 133 -5.11 -2.05 6.20
C ILE A 133 -5.97 -2.01 4.94
N VAL A 134 -6.66 -3.11 4.66
CA VAL A 134 -7.46 -3.28 3.43
C VAL A 134 -8.92 -3.60 3.74
N ASP A 135 -9.81 -3.25 2.81
CA ASP A 135 -11.11 -3.90 2.70
C ASP A 135 -10.94 -5.10 1.75
N SER A 136 -11.05 -6.30 2.29
CA SER A 136 -10.88 -7.54 1.51
C SER A 136 -12.02 -7.78 0.50
N GLY A 137 -13.14 -7.06 0.62
CA GLY A 137 -14.29 -7.21 -0.27
C GLY A 137 -14.81 -8.65 -0.30
N SER A 138 -14.66 -9.32 -1.43
CA SER A 138 -15.06 -10.72 -1.64
C SER A 138 -13.92 -11.74 -1.50
N ILE A 139 -12.71 -11.29 -1.12
CA ILE A 139 -11.57 -12.19 -0.92
C ILE A 139 -11.80 -13.01 0.34
N ASP A 140 -11.57 -14.32 0.22
CA ASP A 140 -11.74 -15.25 1.33
C ASP A 140 -10.75 -14.96 2.48
N ASN A 141 -11.20 -15.17 3.73
CA ASN A 141 -10.35 -14.98 4.91
C ASN A 141 -9.13 -15.91 4.93
N GLU A 142 -9.23 -17.13 4.36
CA GLU A 142 -8.06 -18.03 4.24
C GLU A 142 -7.02 -17.47 3.27
N GLU A 143 -7.45 -16.91 2.16
CA GLU A 143 -6.57 -16.27 1.19
C GLU A 143 -5.89 -15.03 1.81
N MET A 144 -6.64 -14.22 2.55
CA MET A 144 -6.08 -13.09 3.29
C MET A 144 -5.10 -13.53 4.38
N ALA A 145 -5.39 -14.63 5.09
CA ALA A 145 -4.49 -15.19 6.08
C ALA A 145 -3.22 -15.75 5.47
N ALA A 146 -3.31 -16.42 4.33
CA ALA A 146 -2.16 -16.92 3.58
C ALA A 146 -1.26 -15.75 3.12
N TYR A 147 -1.84 -14.69 2.61
CA TYR A 147 -1.12 -13.47 2.26
C TYR A 147 -0.42 -12.84 3.47
N ARG A 148 -1.13 -12.69 4.60
CA ARG A 148 -0.53 -12.21 5.85
C ARG A 148 0.69 -13.02 6.26
N GLU A 149 0.62 -14.36 6.18
CA GLU A 149 1.76 -15.23 6.51
C GLU A 149 2.95 -15.03 5.54
N GLU A 150 2.66 -14.90 4.24
CA GLU A 150 3.69 -14.67 3.21
C GLU A 150 4.52 -13.43 3.51
N VAL A 151 3.87 -12.34 3.95
CA VAL A 151 4.53 -11.04 4.15
C VAL A 151 4.81 -10.69 5.61
N ARG A 152 4.54 -11.59 6.55
CA ARG A 152 4.62 -11.37 8.03
C ARG A 152 5.96 -10.79 8.50
N SER A 153 7.06 -11.11 7.84
CA SER A 153 8.39 -10.59 8.19
C SER A 153 8.66 -9.18 7.63
N GLN A 154 7.80 -8.66 6.77
CA GLN A 154 7.96 -7.38 6.10
C GLN A 154 7.02 -6.33 6.69
N TYR A 155 5.73 -6.63 6.74
CA TYR A 155 4.69 -5.76 7.28
C TYR A 155 3.47 -6.56 7.74
N LYS A 156 2.63 -5.92 8.55
CA LYS A 156 1.38 -6.49 9.03
C LYS A 156 0.25 -6.22 8.05
N VAL A 157 -0.50 -7.27 7.69
CA VAL A 157 -1.73 -7.15 6.90
C VAL A 157 -2.94 -7.21 7.81
N VAL A 158 -3.84 -6.25 7.68
CA VAL A 158 -5.04 -6.09 8.48
C VAL A 158 -6.26 -6.00 7.56
N TRP A 159 -7.31 -6.75 7.90
CA TRP A 159 -8.60 -6.68 7.21
C TRP A 159 -9.75 -6.83 8.18
N THR A 160 -10.97 -6.62 7.72
CA THR A 160 -12.18 -6.79 8.52
C THR A 160 -12.75 -8.18 8.33
N VAL A 161 -12.89 -8.92 9.42
CA VAL A 161 -13.59 -10.21 9.48
C VAL A 161 -15.04 -9.97 9.81
N VAL A 162 -15.94 -10.53 9.02
CA VAL A 162 -17.40 -10.45 9.22
C VAL A 162 -17.86 -11.76 9.86
N PHE A 163 -18.49 -11.68 11.02
CA PHE A 163 -19.04 -12.82 11.76
C PHE A 163 -20.53 -13.01 11.49
N THR A 164 -21.28 -11.91 11.52
CA THR A 164 -22.69 -11.84 11.15
C THR A 164 -22.95 -10.56 10.36
N SER A 165 -24.16 -10.35 9.86
CA SER A 165 -24.51 -9.11 9.17
C SER A 165 -24.29 -7.85 10.02
N ASN A 166 -24.33 -7.97 11.35
CA ASN A 166 -24.20 -6.85 12.28
C ASN A 166 -22.89 -6.87 13.07
N CYS A 167 -22.17 -7.99 13.08
CA CYS A 167 -20.98 -8.17 13.90
C CYS A 167 -19.73 -8.39 13.04
N LYS A 168 -18.75 -7.54 13.23
CA LYS A 168 -17.47 -7.58 12.52
C LYS A 168 -16.33 -7.09 13.42
N SER A 169 -15.10 -7.45 13.11
CA SER A 169 -13.91 -6.96 13.80
C SER A 169 -12.75 -6.88 12.82
N ARG A 170 -11.91 -5.91 12.98
CA ARG A 170 -10.60 -5.90 12.28
C ARG A 170 -9.70 -6.95 12.94
N THR A 171 -8.81 -7.53 12.15
CA THR A 171 -7.88 -8.56 12.64
C THR A 171 -6.84 -8.03 13.64
N ASP A 172 -6.62 -6.72 13.71
CA ASP A 172 -5.71 -6.06 14.65
C ASP A 172 -6.42 -5.49 15.90
N GLU A 173 -7.73 -5.74 16.06
CA GLU A 173 -8.42 -5.34 17.27
C GLU A 173 -8.00 -6.22 18.46
N THR A 174 -7.93 -5.59 19.62
CA THR A 174 -7.53 -6.26 20.86
C THR A 174 -8.71 -6.68 21.75
N LYS A 175 -9.91 -6.25 21.39
CA LYS A 175 -11.13 -6.52 22.14
C LYS A 175 -12.27 -6.87 21.21
N PHE A 176 -12.99 -7.95 21.54
CA PHE A 176 -14.16 -8.38 20.80
C PHE A 176 -15.32 -8.66 21.74
N MET A 177 -16.45 -8.01 21.52
CA MET A 177 -17.68 -8.14 22.30
C MET A 177 -18.88 -8.05 21.34
N PRO A 178 -19.45 -9.16 20.88
CA PRO A 178 -20.60 -9.15 19.96
C PRO A 178 -21.80 -8.35 20.48
N ILE A 179 -22.01 -8.37 21.77
CA ILE A 179 -23.12 -7.64 22.42
C ILE A 179 -23.01 -6.12 22.22
N ASP A 180 -21.82 -5.57 22.18
CA ASP A 180 -21.59 -4.14 21.93
C ASP A 180 -22.00 -3.74 20.49
N GLN A 181 -22.08 -4.73 19.59
CA GLN A 181 -22.53 -4.54 18.21
C GLN A 181 -24.01 -4.96 18.01
N GLY A 182 -24.74 -5.23 19.11
CA GLY A 182 -26.15 -5.63 19.07
C GLY A 182 -26.36 -7.11 18.73
N GLU A 183 -25.33 -7.94 18.77
CA GLU A 183 -25.42 -9.38 18.53
C GLU A 183 -25.57 -10.12 19.86
N TYR A 184 -26.82 -10.33 20.28
CA TYR A 184 -27.14 -10.94 21.56
C TYR A 184 -27.14 -12.47 21.55
N TYR A 185 -27.08 -13.09 20.35
CA TYR A 185 -27.15 -14.56 20.20
C TYR A 185 -26.02 -15.07 19.31
N PHE A 186 -24.79 -14.74 19.69
CA PHE A 186 -23.61 -15.21 18.97
C PHE A 186 -23.53 -16.75 19.08
N LYS A 187 -23.40 -17.42 17.92
CA LYS A 187 -23.52 -18.88 17.85
C LYS A 187 -22.16 -19.52 17.52
N GLU A 188 -22.09 -20.84 17.73
CA GLU A 188 -20.95 -21.67 17.38
C GLU A 188 -20.46 -21.45 15.95
N GLU A 189 -21.38 -21.36 14.99
CA GLU A 189 -21.06 -21.15 13.57
C GLU A 189 -20.37 -19.79 13.28
N HIS A 190 -20.55 -18.82 14.19
CA HIS A 190 -19.94 -17.49 14.06
C HIS A 190 -18.52 -17.41 14.65
N VAL A 191 -18.11 -18.40 15.45
CA VAL A 191 -16.86 -18.37 16.22
C VAL A 191 -15.64 -18.68 15.36
N ALA A 192 -15.79 -19.54 14.36
CA ALA A 192 -14.68 -20.01 13.54
C ALA A 192 -13.80 -18.88 12.94
N PRO A 193 -14.36 -17.77 12.45
CA PRO A 193 -13.55 -16.69 11.91
C PRO A 193 -12.71 -15.91 12.94
N LEU A 194 -12.96 -16.07 14.25
CA LEU A 194 -12.12 -15.46 15.29
C LEU A 194 -10.65 -15.88 15.20
N ARG A 195 -10.34 -17.04 14.59
CA ARG A 195 -8.97 -17.53 14.37
C ARG A 195 -8.08 -16.56 13.58
N TYR A 196 -8.67 -15.64 12.83
CA TYR A 196 -7.91 -14.63 12.08
C TYR A 196 -7.54 -13.39 12.89
N CYS A 197 -8.14 -13.24 14.09
CA CYS A 197 -7.97 -12.09 14.98
C CYS A 197 -6.87 -12.35 16.03
N GLU A 198 -5.62 -12.47 15.61
CA GLU A 198 -4.49 -12.90 16.44
C GLU A 198 -4.15 -11.92 17.59
N ASP A 199 -4.48 -10.64 17.44
CA ASP A 199 -4.13 -9.60 18.41
C ASP A 199 -5.12 -9.51 19.59
N MET A 200 -6.15 -10.33 19.62
CA MET A 200 -7.14 -10.29 20.68
C MET A 200 -6.52 -10.49 22.07
N VAL A 201 -6.83 -9.57 22.96
CA VAL A 201 -6.46 -9.59 24.38
C VAL A 201 -7.67 -9.92 25.26
N CYS A 202 -8.86 -9.47 24.84
CA CYS A 202 -10.11 -9.66 25.59
C CYS A 202 -11.23 -10.07 24.63
N ILE A 203 -11.91 -11.19 24.95
CA ILE A 203 -13.09 -11.64 24.24
C ILE A 203 -14.19 -11.86 25.25
N ASP A 204 -15.35 -11.26 25.04
CA ASP A 204 -16.55 -11.50 25.79
C ASP A 204 -17.62 -12.13 24.90
N LEU A 205 -17.88 -13.42 25.12
CA LEU A 205 -18.91 -14.21 24.45
C LEU A 205 -20.05 -14.57 25.41
N GLY A 206 -20.25 -13.75 26.43
CA GLY A 206 -21.39 -13.91 27.33
C GLY A 206 -22.72 -13.95 26.58
N HIS A 207 -23.66 -14.75 27.05
CA HIS A 207 -24.98 -15.02 26.44
C HIS A 207 -24.93 -15.68 25.04
N SER A 208 -23.80 -16.25 24.66
CA SER A 208 -23.63 -16.97 23.39
C SER A 208 -24.01 -18.45 23.51
N THR A 209 -24.26 -19.10 22.37
CA THR A 209 -24.49 -20.55 22.29
C THR A 209 -23.29 -21.25 21.66
N ILE A 210 -22.13 -21.17 22.31
CA ILE A 210 -20.89 -21.78 21.87
C ILE A 210 -20.60 -23.07 22.63
N LYS A 211 -20.01 -24.06 21.96
CA LYS A 211 -19.69 -25.37 22.50
C LYS A 211 -18.21 -25.64 22.62
N THR A 212 -17.39 -24.93 21.82
CA THR A 212 -15.95 -25.08 21.80
C THR A 212 -15.23 -23.74 21.94
N ILE A 213 -14.01 -23.79 22.42
CA ILE A 213 -13.11 -22.62 22.54
C ILE A 213 -11.82 -22.84 21.75
N ASP A 214 -11.85 -23.67 20.71
CA ASP A 214 -10.66 -24.04 19.94
C ASP A 214 -10.00 -22.82 19.26
N PHE A 215 -10.79 -21.78 18.97
CA PHE A 215 -10.30 -20.52 18.45
C PHE A 215 -9.24 -19.84 19.33
N VAL A 216 -9.22 -20.10 20.63
CA VAL A 216 -8.24 -19.54 21.58
C VAL A 216 -6.81 -19.96 21.23
N SER A 217 -6.63 -21.12 20.58
CA SER A 217 -5.30 -21.59 20.15
C SER A 217 -4.63 -20.68 19.11
N TYR A 218 -5.39 -19.84 18.43
CA TYR A 218 -4.90 -18.86 17.44
C TYR A 218 -4.62 -17.46 18.03
N MET A 219 -4.78 -17.29 19.36
CA MET A 219 -4.72 -15.99 20.02
C MET A 219 -3.65 -15.94 21.11
N PRO A 220 -2.36 -15.78 20.74
CA PRO A 220 -1.25 -15.86 21.69
C PRO A 220 -1.26 -14.72 22.74
N HIS A 221 -2.02 -13.65 22.49
CA HIS A 221 -2.11 -12.49 23.36
C HIS A 221 -3.36 -12.46 24.24
N LEU A 222 -4.25 -13.45 24.13
CA LEU A 222 -5.52 -13.49 24.88
C LEU A 222 -5.25 -13.60 26.38
N LYS A 223 -5.82 -12.68 27.15
CA LYS A 223 -5.73 -12.63 28.63
C LYS A 223 -7.09 -12.80 29.30
N TYR A 224 -8.14 -12.37 28.64
CA TYR A 224 -9.49 -12.38 29.21
C TYR A 224 -10.45 -13.04 28.24
N LEU A 225 -11.08 -14.13 28.70
CA LEU A 225 -12.17 -14.82 28.01
C LEU A 225 -13.37 -14.88 28.94
N ILE A 226 -14.46 -14.23 28.57
CA ILE A 226 -15.70 -14.19 29.34
C ILE A 226 -16.74 -15.04 28.63
N LEU A 227 -17.23 -16.03 29.33
CA LEU A 227 -18.22 -17.04 28.87
C LEU A 227 -19.43 -17.10 29.78
N ALA A 228 -19.81 -15.99 30.42
CA ALA A 228 -20.92 -15.93 31.32
C ALA A 228 -22.25 -16.20 30.58
N TRP A 229 -23.08 -17.08 31.10
CA TRP A 229 -24.39 -17.42 30.52
C TRP A 229 -24.31 -18.06 29.12
N THR A 230 -23.24 -18.74 28.78
CA THR A 230 -23.16 -19.58 27.58
C THR A 230 -23.98 -20.88 27.82
N GLN A 231 -24.65 -21.38 26.76
CA GLN A 231 -25.49 -22.61 26.82
C GLN A 231 -24.84 -23.73 26.02
#